data_0632ac736f9c9bbe056e4031e894e05f
#
_entry.id   0632ac736f9c9bbe056e4031e894e05f
#
_cell.length_a   1.000
_cell.length_b   1.000
_cell.length_c   1.000
_cell.angle_alpha   90.00
_cell.angle_beta   90.00
_cell.angle_gamma   90.00
#
_symmetry.space_group_name_H-M   'P 1'
#
loop_
_entity.id
_entity.type
_entity.pdbx_description
1 polymer ?
#
loop_
_entity_poly.entity_id
_entity_poly.type
_entity_poly.pdbx_seq_one_letter_code
_entity_poly.pdbx_strand_id
1 'polypeptide(L)'
;MAEMTKKRFSIGYALLSKKQKSFIQDSLVNLAKNRGIDLVKIDTDKPLVEQGPFDCVLHKLYGEDWRKQLKEYLSCNSSAIVVDFPDAIDRLHNRISMLDVVAEIEDEGEGVMNSSFGIPKQIVIYDVEKLRNRDFPVIAKPLVADGSAKSHKMLLIFSSEGFEKLKSPTVLQEFVNHGGVIFKVYVVGKYVKCVKRKSLPDIDEAKLDSLNGSLSFSQVSNMTSDERNGDKYYKMMDLEDAAMPPMSLITNIARGLRKAMKLHLFNFDVIRDTKVGNRYLVIDINYFPGYAKMPGYESVLTDFFWDVLNKKEARCFSSEKESMVLVDNKCGYGGETGSLDVSPA
;
A
#
# COMPACT_ATOMS: atom_id res chain seq x y z
N MET A 1 1.72 -49.53 3.91
CA MET A 1 1.06 -48.30 3.44
C MET A 1 2.13 -47.24 3.36
N ALA A 2 2.52 -46.81 2.15
CA ALA A 2 3.50 -45.74 1.99
C ALA A 2 2.85 -44.43 2.50
N GLU A 3 3.45 -43.82 3.51
CA GLU A 3 3.12 -42.45 3.90
C GLU A 3 3.33 -41.58 2.66
N MET A 4 2.25 -41.07 2.08
CA MET A 4 2.35 -40.01 1.08
C MET A 4 2.97 -38.82 1.78
N THR A 5 4.27 -38.62 1.56
CA THR A 5 4.99 -37.44 2.04
C THR A 5 4.29 -36.21 1.44
N LYS A 6 3.59 -35.48 2.31
CA LYS A 6 2.82 -34.28 1.92
C LYS A 6 3.82 -33.30 1.30
N LYS A 7 3.63 -32.97 0.02
CA LYS A 7 4.51 -32.02 -0.70
C LYS A 7 4.68 -30.75 0.13
N ARG A 8 5.91 -30.38 0.42
CA ARG A 8 6.26 -29.14 1.11
C ARG A 8 6.79 -28.14 0.10
N PHE A 9 6.50 -26.88 0.33
CA PHE A 9 6.97 -25.75 -0.48
C PHE A 9 7.99 -24.94 0.30
N SER A 10 8.96 -24.36 -0.39
CA SER A 10 9.99 -23.50 0.17
C SER A 10 9.86 -22.08 -0.36
N ILE A 11 9.68 -21.10 0.53
CA ILE A 11 9.70 -19.67 0.20
C ILE A 11 10.96 -19.06 0.77
N GLY A 12 11.90 -18.68 -0.12
CA GLY A 12 13.05 -17.89 0.27
C GLY A 12 12.65 -16.42 0.48
N TYR A 13 13.03 -15.82 1.61
CA TYR A 13 12.75 -14.39 1.83
C TYR A 13 14.02 -13.57 2.02
N ALA A 14 14.11 -12.42 1.31
CA ALA A 14 15.18 -11.43 1.38
C ALA A 14 14.61 -10.07 1.83
N LEU A 15 14.74 -9.77 3.12
CA LEU A 15 14.16 -8.60 3.76
C LEU A 15 15.21 -7.91 4.65
N LEU A 16 15.21 -6.57 4.68
CA LEU A 16 16.01 -5.82 5.64
C LEU A 16 15.61 -6.17 7.08
N SER A 17 16.55 -6.15 8.01
CA SER A 17 16.38 -6.61 9.40
C SER A 17 15.14 -6.05 10.11
N LYS A 18 14.84 -4.74 9.95
CA LYS A 18 13.65 -4.11 10.52
C LYS A 18 12.37 -4.71 9.94
N LYS A 19 12.34 -4.93 8.62
CA LYS A 19 11.19 -5.52 7.93
C LYS A 19 11.02 -6.98 8.29
N GLN A 20 12.10 -7.73 8.34
CA GLN A 20 12.11 -9.13 8.74
C GLN A 20 11.49 -9.29 10.14
N LYS A 21 11.98 -8.55 11.16
CA LYS A 21 11.46 -8.62 12.53
C LYS A 21 9.96 -8.29 12.64
N SER A 22 9.46 -7.37 11.81
CA SER A 22 8.06 -6.95 11.85
C SER A 22 7.12 -7.83 11.03
N PHE A 23 7.65 -8.64 10.10
CA PHE A 23 6.85 -9.43 9.18
C PHE A 23 6.96 -10.94 9.40
N ILE A 24 8.19 -11.45 9.57
CA ILE A 24 8.44 -12.88 9.83
C ILE A 24 8.35 -13.11 11.34
N GLN A 25 7.12 -13.14 11.85
CA GLN A 25 6.83 -13.44 13.26
C GLN A 25 6.60 -14.94 13.44
N ASP A 26 6.83 -15.45 14.64
CA ASP A 26 6.66 -16.87 14.96
C ASP A 26 5.26 -17.39 14.63
N SER A 27 4.22 -16.55 14.83
CA SER A 27 2.84 -16.88 14.46
C SER A 27 2.69 -17.16 12.97
N LEU A 28 3.28 -16.33 12.11
CA LEU A 28 3.27 -16.54 10.65
C LEU A 28 4.08 -17.78 10.27
N VAL A 29 5.29 -17.95 10.84
CA VAL A 29 6.16 -19.10 10.54
C VAL A 29 5.48 -20.42 10.92
N ASN A 30 4.89 -20.48 12.10
CA ASN A 30 4.20 -21.68 12.57
C ASN A 30 2.97 -21.99 11.73
N LEU A 31 2.17 -20.98 11.36
CA LEU A 31 0.99 -21.20 10.52
C LEU A 31 1.38 -21.66 9.11
N ALA A 32 2.40 -21.04 8.50
CA ALA A 32 2.94 -21.47 7.21
C ALA A 32 3.44 -22.91 7.25
N LYS A 33 4.24 -23.26 8.28
CA LYS A 33 4.77 -24.61 8.48
C LYS A 33 3.65 -25.67 8.60
N ASN A 34 2.60 -25.36 9.34
CA ASN A 34 1.44 -26.25 9.50
C ASN A 34 0.71 -26.49 8.17
N ARG A 35 0.79 -25.51 7.26
CA ARG A 35 0.25 -25.63 5.89
C ARG A 35 1.24 -26.23 4.88
N GLY A 36 2.40 -26.70 5.32
CA GLY A 36 3.42 -27.31 4.46
C GLY A 36 4.26 -26.31 3.70
N ILE A 37 4.40 -25.08 4.22
CA ILE A 37 5.22 -24.00 3.64
C ILE A 37 6.36 -23.68 4.61
N ASP A 38 7.59 -23.79 4.14
CA ASP A 38 8.78 -23.41 4.88
C ASP A 38 9.25 -22.01 4.46
N LEU A 39 9.33 -21.10 5.41
CA LEU A 39 9.87 -19.74 5.21
C LEU A 39 11.37 -19.77 5.53
N VAL A 40 12.21 -19.60 4.51
CA VAL A 40 13.66 -19.71 4.61
C VAL A 40 14.32 -18.36 4.39
N LYS A 41 15.18 -17.93 5.32
CA LYS A 41 15.92 -16.68 5.14
C LYS A 41 16.98 -16.85 4.06
N ILE A 42 16.98 -15.96 3.07
CA ILE A 42 18.05 -15.83 2.08
C ILE A 42 19.21 -15.05 2.71
N ASP A 43 20.41 -15.59 2.58
CA ASP A 43 21.66 -14.91 2.93
C ASP A 43 22.03 -13.97 1.79
N THR A 44 21.87 -12.67 2.00
CA THR A 44 22.15 -11.66 0.96
C THR A 44 23.63 -11.43 0.67
N ASP A 45 24.53 -11.99 1.50
CA ASP A 45 25.96 -11.91 1.31
C ASP A 45 26.49 -13.05 0.41
N LYS A 46 25.62 -13.96 -0.04
CA LYS A 46 25.91 -15.06 -0.95
C LYS A 46 25.09 -14.99 -2.22
N PRO A 47 25.61 -15.52 -3.34
CA PRO A 47 24.82 -15.60 -4.56
C PRO A 47 23.50 -16.35 -4.34
N LEU A 48 22.41 -15.82 -4.86
CA LEU A 48 21.07 -16.42 -4.69
C LEU A 48 20.98 -17.80 -5.36
N VAL A 49 21.70 -18.02 -6.46
CA VAL A 49 21.72 -19.29 -7.19
C VAL A 49 22.37 -20.44 -6.42
N GLU A 50 23.20 -20.13 -5.43
CA GLU A 50 23.84 -21.13 -4.56
C GLU A 50 22.95 -21.53 -3.38
N GLN A 51 21.75 -20.93 -3.29
CA GLN A 51 20.81 -21.14 -2.19
C GLN A 51 19.49 -21.73 -2.70
N GLY A 52 18.79 -22.45 -1.84
CA GLY A 52 17.52 -23.07 -2.20
C GLY A 52 17.68 -24.54 -2.58
N PRO A 53 16.86 -25.09 -3.51
CA PRO A 53 15.92 -24.37 -4.38
C PRO A 53 14.68 -23.83 -3.64
N PHE A 54 14.19 -22.65 -4.06
CA PHE A 54 12.98 -22.05 -3.55
C PHE A 54 11.86 -22.12 -4.59
N ASP A 55 10.66 -22.50 -4.20
CA ASP A 55 9.47 -22.43 -5.07
C ASP A 55 9.02 -20.98 -5.30
N CYS A 56 9.28 -20.11 -4.32
CA CYS A 56 8.99 -18.69 -4.41
C CYS A 56 10.10 -17.87 -3.73
N VAL A 57 10.45 -16.73 -4.31
CA VAL A 57 11.32 -15.72 -3.70
C VAL A 57 10.49 -14.50 -3.34
N LEU A 58 10.43 -14.17 -2.05
CA LEU A 58 9.76 -13.01 -1.48
C LEU A 58 10.81 -11.98 -1.07
N HIS A 59 10.74 -10.75 -1.59
CA HIS A 59 11.77 -9.77 -1.25
C HIS A 59 11.23 -8.35 -1.07
N LYS A 60 12.03 -7.54 -0.39
CA LYS A 60 11.92 -6.07 -0.36
C LYS A 60 13.32 -5.47 -0.39
N LEU A 61 14.09 -5.87 -1.40
CA LEU A 61 15.42 -5.34 -1.69
C LEU A 61 15.39 -4.63 -3.04
N TYR A 62 16.26 -3.68 -3.20
CA TYR A 62 16.36 -2.79 -4.35
C TYR A 62 17.80 -2.79 -4.88
N GLY A 63 18.01 -2.27 -6.07
CA GLY A 63 19.31 -2.13 -6.70
C GLY A 63 19.58 -3.15 -7.80
N GLU A 64 20.55 -2.79 -8.65
CA GLU A 64 20.83 -3.55 -9.87
C GLU A 64 21.43 -4.92 -9.58
N ASP A 65 22.27 -5.04 -8.55
CA ASP A 65 22.86 -6.33 -8.15
C ASP A 65 21.80 -7.35 -7.73
N TRP A 66 20.81 -6.92 -6.95
CA TRP A 66 19.71 -7.80 -6.55
C TRP A 66 18.83 -8.18 -7.75
N ARG A 67 18.57 -7.25 -8.65
CA ARG A 67 17.85 -7.50 -9.90
C ARG A 67 18.56 -8.56 -10.76
N LYS A 68 19.90 -8.45 -10.88
CA LYS A 68 20.71 -9.42 -11.61
C LYS A 68 20.63 -10.81 -10.96
N GLN A 69 20.79 -10.89 -9.64
CA GLN A 69 20.69 -12.16 -8.91
C GLN A 69 19.31 -12.83 -9.10
N LEU A 70 18.20 -12.07 -9.08
CA LEU A 70 16.87 -12.60 -9.34
C LEU A 70 16.74 -13.15 -10.77
N LYS A 71 17.26 -12.44 -11.77
CA LYS A 71 17.24 -12.89 -13.17
C LYS A 71 18.05 -14.18 -13.36
N GLU A 72 19.24 -14.24 -12.77
CA GLU A 72 20.09 -15.41 -12.80
C GLU A 72 19.42 -16.61 -12.11
N TYR A 73 18.85 -16.39 -10.92
CA TYR A 73 18.13 -17.43 -10.20
C TYR A 73 16.97 -18.02 -11.02
N LEU A 74 16.15 -17.16 -11.67
CA LEU A 74 15.04 -17.60 -12.52
C LEU A 74 15.51 -18.34 -13.77
N SER A 75 16.67 -18.01 -14.30
CA SER A 75 17.24 -18.75 -15.45
C SER A 75 17.60 -20.19 -15.09
N CYS A 76 18.07 -20.42 -13.87
CA CYS A 76 18.37 -21.75 -13.33
C CYS A 76 17.15 -22.48 -12.75
N ASN A 77 16.13 -21.73 -12.30
CA ASN A 77 14.95 -22.24 -11.62
C ASN A 77 13.66 -21.71 -12.28
N SER A 78 13.39 -22.14 -13.52
CA SER A 78 12.30 -21.62 -14.36
C SER A 78 10.89 -21.78 -13.78
N SER A 79 10.71 -22.70 -12.82
CA SER A 79 9.43 -22.90 -12.12
C SER A 79 9.27 -22.02 -10.89
N ALA A 80 10.32 -21.33 -10.44
CA ALA A 80 10.28 -20.45 -9.29
C ALA A 80 9.48 -19.17 -9.60
N ILE A 81 8.87 -18.61 -8.56
CA ILE A 81 8.07 -17.38 -8.66
C ILE A 81 8.77 -16.29 -7.86
N VAL A 82 8.78 -15.06 -8.38
CA VAL A 82 9.28 -13.89 -7.66
C VAL A 82 8.10 -13.00 -7.27
N VAL A 83 8.00 -12.63 -6.00
CA VAL A 83 6.99 -11.72 -5.44
C VAL A 83 7.69 -10.50 -4.83
N ASP A 84 7.66 -9.32 -5.45
CA ASP A 84 7.22 -8.97 -6.81
C ASP A 84 8.44 -8.61 -7.65
N PHE A 85 8.29 -8.44 -8.98
CA PHE A 85 9.42 -8.07 -9.82
C PHE A 85 9.92 -6.65 -9.54
N PRO A 86 11.26 -6.41 -9.50
CA PRO A 86 11.84 -5.10 -9.22
C PRO A 86 11.33 -3.98 -10.13
N ASP A 87 11.15 -4.25 -11.43
CA ASP A 87 10.66 -3.26 -12.40
C ASP A 87 9.25 -2.74 -12.06
N ALA A 88 8.41 -3.61 -11.51
CA ALA A 88 7.08 -3.22 -11.05
C ALA A 88 7.13 -2.37 -9.76
N ILE A 89 8.11 -2.66 -8.89
CA ILE A 89 8.30 -1.97 -7.62
C ILE A 89 8.86 -0.56 -7.84
N ASP A 90 9.79 -0.38 -8.78
CA ASP A 90 10.49 0.88 -9.03
C ASP A 90 9.54 2.03 -9.36
N ARG A 91 8.39 1.72 -9.98
CA ARG A 91 7.35 2.70 -10.26
C ARG A 91 6.85 3.42 -9.02
N LEU A 92 6.89 2.76 -7.86
CA LEU A 92 6.45 3.32 -6.59
C LEU A 92 7.50 4.18 -5.88
N HIS A 93 8.73 4.25 -6.40
CA HIS A 93 9.81 5.05 -5.81
C HIS A 93 9.76 6.53 -6.20
N ASN A 94 8.88 6.91 -7.10
CA ASN A 94 8.62 8.31 -7.47
C ASN A 94 7.14 8.64 -7.22
N ARG A 95 6.86 9.75 -6.51
CA ARG A 95 5.49 10.10 -6.09
C ARG A 95 4.55 10.46 -7.23
N ILE A 96 5.09 10.87 -8.38
CA ILE A 96 4.27 11.15 -9.57
C ILE A 96 3.91 9.82 -10.23
N SER A 97 4.90 9.03 -10.67
CA SER A 97 4.62 7.74 -11.33
C SER A 97 3.83 6.77 -10.45
N MET A 98 3.98 6.87 -9.12
CA MET A 98 3.18 6.12 -8.15
C MET A 98 1.69 6.39 -8.28
N LEU A 99 1.27 7.64 -8.43
CA LEU A 99 -0.15 8.03 -8.51
C LEU A 99 -0.67 8.08 -9.96
N ASP A 100 0.20 8.25 -10.96
CA ASP A 100 -0.19 8.17 -12.36
C ASP A 100 -0.82 6.82 -12.71
N VAL A 101 -0.43 5.77 -11.99
CA VAL A 101 -1.04 4.44 -12.15
C VAL A 101 -2.56 4.42 -11.89
N VAL A 102 -3.06 5.37 -11.09
CA VAL A 102 -4.50 5.47 -10.81
C VAL A 102 -5.29 5.87 -12.07
N ALA A 103 -4.68 6.69 -12.94
CA ALA A 103 -5.28 7.08 -14.21
C ALA A 103 -5.32 5.91 -15.24
N GLU A 104 -4.49 4.88 -15.04
CA GLU A 104 -4.46 3.68 -15.90
C GLU A 104 -5.51 2.64 -15.53
N ILE A 105 -6.24 2.84 -14.42
CA ILE A 105 -7.30 1.93 -14.02
C ILE A 105 -8.46 2.12 -14.99
N GLU A 106 -8.66 1.12 -15.85
CA GLU A 106 -9.81 1.06 -16.74
C GLU A 106 -11.09 0.90 -15.93
N ASP A 107 -12.07 1.72 -16.23
CA ASP A 107 -13.42 1.61 -15.67
C ASP A 107 -14.11 0.39 -16.31
N GLU A 108 -14.08 -0.74 -15.62
CA GLU A 108 -14.80 -1.95 -16.07
C GLU A 108 -16.32 -1.87 -15.80
N GLY A 109 -16.81 -0.76 -15.29
CA GLY A 109 -18.23 -0.52 -14.97
C GLY A 109 -18.77 0.74 -15.64
N GLU A 110 -19.91 0.61 -16.25
CA GLU A 110 -20.67 1.67 -16.92
C GLU A 110 -20.53 3.07 -16.28
N GLY A 111 -19.70 3.95 -16.85
CA GLY A 111 -19.74 5.42 -16.79
C GLY A 111 -19.83 6.16 -15.45
N VAL A 112 -20.18 5.49 -14.37
CA VAL A 112 -20.45 6.10 -13.05
C VAL A 112 -19.21 6.11 -12.15
N MET A 113 -18.22 5.25 -12.40
CA MET A 113 -17.05 5.13 -11.51
C MET A 113 -15.98 6.20 -11.73
N ASN A 114 -15.84 6.76 -12.93
CA ASN A 114 -14.80 7.77 -13.21
C ASN A 114 -14.96 9.08 -12.41
N SER A 115 -16.14 9.37 -11.86
CA SER A 115 -16.37 10.52 -10.99
C SER A 115 -16.22 10.23 -9.50
N SER A 116 -16.17 8.96 -9.10
CA SER A 116 -16.18 8.56 -7.69
C SER A 116 -14.79 8.38 -7.06
N PHE A 117 -13.74 8.21 -7.87
CA PHE A 117 -12.36 8.15 -7.36
C PHE A 117 -11.38 8.85 -8.31
N GLY A 118 -10.16 9.10 -7.80
CA GLY A 118 -9.08 9.75 -8.53
C GLY A 118 -7.88 10.01 -7.64
N ILE A 119 -7.11 11.04 -7.98
CA ILE A 119 -5.99 11.55 -7.17
C ILE A 119 -6.20 13.03 -6.88
N PRO A 120 -5.62 13.59 -5.79
CA PRO A 120 -5.55 15.03 -5.59
C PRO A 120 -4.71 15.69 -6.70
N LYS A 121 -5.00 16.95 -7.03
CA LYS A 121 -4.15 17.71 -7.96
C LYS A 121 -2.73 17.78 -7.43
N GLN A 122 -1.76 17.52 -8.30
CA GLN A 122 -0.35 17.54 -7.90
C GLN A 122 0.56 18.04 -9.02
N ILE A 123 1.68 18.65 -8.63
CA ILE A 123 2.72 19.12 -9.54
C ILE A 123 4.10 18.86 -8.95
N VAL A 124 5.11 18.72 -9.81
CA VAL A 124 6.52 18.67 -9.40
C VAL A 124 7.12 20.05 -9.46
N ILE A 125 7.84 20.43 -8.41
CA ILE A 125 8.58 21.67 -8.31
C ILE A 125 10.07 21.37 -8.29
N TYR A 126 10.78 21.86 -9.30
CA TYR A 126 12.24 21.83 -9.40
C TYR A 126 12.88 23.16 -9.00
N ASP A 127 12.10 24.23 -9.04
CA ASP A 127 12.54 25.59 -8.76
C ASP A 127 11.49 26.31 -7.91
N VAL A 128 11.83 26.56 -6.65
CA VAL A 128 10.91 27.15 -5.67
C VAL A 128 10.64 28.63 -5.98
N GLU A 129 11.58 29.32 -6.62
CA GLU A 129 11.44 30.76 -6.96
C GLU A 129 10.32 31.02 -7.98
N LYS A 130 9.94 30.01 -8.73
CA LYS A 130 8.83 30.06 -9.72
C LYS A 130 7.44 29.83 -9.12
N LEU A 131 7.35 29.58 -7.80
CA LEU A 131 6.09 29.38 -7.12
C LEU A 131 5.41 30.73 -6.85
N ARG A 132 4.54 31.16 -7.79
CA ARG A 132 3.67 32.33 -7.61
C ARG A 132 2.22 31.89 -7.77
N ASN A 133 1.32 32.46 -6.95
CA ASN A 133 -0.14 32.27 -7.00
C ASN A 133 -0.57 30.79 -7.00
N ARG A 134 -0.53 30.17 -5.84
CA ARG A 134 -1.05 28.81 -5.61
C ARG A 134 -2.21 28.83 -4.64
N ASP A 135 -3.15 27.93 -4.89
CA ASP A 135 -4.22 27.66 -3.94
C ASP A 135 -3.64 26.93 -2.72
N PHE A 136 -3.94 27.43 -1.54
CA PHE A 136 -3.58 26.82 -0.28
C PHE A 136 -4.79 26.20 0.41
N PRO A 137 -4.63 25.26 1.30
CA PRO A 137 -3.36 24.65 1.71
C PRO A 137 -2.86 23.55 0.73
N VAL A 138 -1.54 23.28 0.75
CA VAL A 138 -0.92 22.20 -0.04
C VAL A 138 -0.02 21.34 0.82
N ILE A 139 0.14 20.07 0.43
CA ILE A 139 1.11 19.15 1.02
C ILE A 139 2.35 19.07 0.13
N ALA A 140 3.51 19.40 0.69
CA ALA A 140 4.79 19.20 0.04
C ALA A 140 5.38 17.84 0.46
N LYS A 141 5.69 17.03 -0.54
CA LYS A 141 6.26 15.68 -0.37
C LYS A 141 7.57 15.57 -1.16
N PRO A 142 8.64 14.97 -0.62
CA PRO A 142 9.82 14.66 -1.44
C PRO A 142 9.41 13.85 -2.67
N LEU A 143 9.99 14.15 -3.84
CA LEU A 143 9.68 13.44 -5.09
C LEU A 143 10.01 11.94 -4.98
N VAL A 144 11.15 11.62 -4.35
CA VAL A 144 11.59 10.24 -4.11
C VAL A 144 10.81 9.63 -2.95
N ALA A 145 10.27 8.43 -3.17
CA ALA A 145 9.46 7.66 -2.23
C ALA A 145 10.07 6.27 -1.95
N ASP A 146 11.36 6.22 -1.66
CA ASP A 146 12.16 4.99 -1.46
C ASP A 146 11.99 4.33 -0.07
N GLY A 147 11.11 4.88 0.78
CA GLY A 147 10.91 4.40 2.16
C GLY A 147 11.99 4.83 3.15
N SER A 148 12.94 5.66 2.74
CA SER A 148 13.95 6.27 3.64
C SER A 148 13.32 7.27 4.61
N ALA A 149 14.01 7.61 5.69
CA ALA A 149 13.55 8.64 6.63
C ALA A 149 13.37 10.01 5.96
N LYS A 150 14.12 10.29 4.89
CA LYS A 150 14.00 11.52 4.11
C LYS A 150 12.72 11.58 3.31
N SER A 151 12.28 10.46 2.71
CA SER A 151 11.06 10.37 1.90
C SER A 151 9.77 10.56 2.71
N HIS A 152 9.85 10.48 4.04
CA HIS A 152 8.73 10.69 4.95
C HIS A 152 8.66 12.10 5.56
N LYS A 153 9.61 13.00 5.25
CA LYS A 153 9.55 14.38 5.73
C LYS A 153 8.65 15.21 4.82
N MET A 154 7.46 15.49 5.29
CA MET A 154 6.43 16.23 4.56
C MET A 154 6.13 17.56 5.25
N LEU A 155 5.61 18.52 4.50
CA LEU A 155 5.15 19.81 5.01
C LEU A 155 3.70 20.04 4.59
N LEU A 156 2.87 20.50 5.51
CA LEU A 156 1.59 21.12 5.22
C LEU A 156 1.82 22.63 5.16
N ILE A 157 1.55 23.25 4.03
CA ILE A 157 1.89 24.65 3.72
C ILE A 157 0.60 25.44 3.61
N PHE A 158 0.51 26.55 4.37
CA PHE A 158 -0.67 27.39 4.47
C PHE A 158 -0.53 28.69 3.69
N SER A 159 0.70 29.17 3.47
CA SER A 159 0.99 30.41 2.76
C SER A 159 2.31 30.34 2.01
N SER A 160 2.59 31.32 1.14
CA SER A 160 3.84 31.41 0.37
C SER A 160 5.11 31.40 1.22
N GLU A 161 5.06 31.92 2.44
CA GLU A 161 6.18 31.89 3.40
C GLU A 161 6.62 30.46 3.75
N GLY A 162 5.68 29.50 3.71
CA GLY A 162 5.98 28.09 3.94
C GLY A 162 6.88 27.44 2.87
N PHE A 163 7.02 28.06 1.70
CA PHE A 163 7.88 27.56 0.64
C PHE A 163 9.37 27.72 0.92
N GLU A 164 9.79 28.63 1.80
CA GLU A 164 11.19 28.81 2.19
C GLU A 164 11.84 27.55 2.75
N LYS A 165 11.04 26.64 3.30
CA LYS A 165 11.52 25.36 3.87
C LYS A 165 11.58 24.23 2.85
N LEU A 166 11.15 24.44 1.61
CA LEU A 166 11.13 23.41 0.58
C LEU A 166 12.55 23.06 0.10
N LYS A 167 12.73 21.79 -0.20
CA LYS A 167 13.91 21.24 -0.86
C LYS A 167 13.50 20.63 -2.19
N SER A 168 14.02 21.12 -3.28
CA SER A 168 13.78 20.57 -4.61
C SER A 168 14.56 19.28 -4.84
N PRO A 169 14.03 18.32 -5.63
CA PRO A 169 12.70 18.33 -6.21
C PRO A 169 11.61 17.92 -5.19
N THR A 170 10.47 18.60 -5.23
CA THR A 170 9.34 18.37 -4.33
C THR A 170 8.02 18.27 -5.12
N VAL A 171 7.13 17.39 -4.71
CA VAL A 171 5.75 17.33 -5.18
C VAL A 171 4.88 18.20 -4.27
N LEU A 172 4.17 19.16 -4.86
CA LEU A 172 3.07 19.85 -4.20
C LEU A 172 1.76 19.18 -4.58
N GLN A 173 1.02 18.74 -3.59
CA GLN A 173 -0.28 18.11 -3.73
C GLN A 173 -1.34 18.93 -2.99
N GLU A 174 -2.50 19.18 -3.60
CA GLU A 174 -3.59 19.86 -2.91
C GLU A 174 -3.96 19.14 -1.61
N PHE A 175 -4.22 19.92 -0.56
CA PHE A 175 -4.79 19.37 0.66
C PHE A 175 -6.31 19.34 0.53
N VAL A 176 -6.89 18.15 0.67
CA VAL A 176 -8.34 17.96 0.62
C VAL A 176 -8.83 17.64 2.02
N ASN A 177 -9.83 18.38 2.49
CA ASN A 177 -10.50 18.09 3.76
C ASN A 177 -11.18 16.72 3.68
N HIS A 178 -10.91 15.86 4.68
CA HIS A 178 -11.28 14.44 4.64
C HIS A 178 -11.72 13.88 6.01
N GLY A 179 -12.15 14.77 6.92
CA GLY A 179 -12.64 14.42 8.25
C GLY A 179 -11.54 13.89 9.20
N GLY A 180 -10.26 14.13 8.89
CA GLY A 180 -9.15 13.62 9.67
C GLY A 180 -8.99 12.10 9.61
N VAL A 181 -9.53 11.43 8.58
CA VAL A 181 -9.52 9.96 8.44
C VAL A 181 -8.93 9.53 7.11
N ILE A 182 -7.95 8.63 7.17
CA ILE A 182 -7.42 7.87 6.02
C ILE A 182 -7.98 6.45 6.05
N PHE A 183 -8.41 5.95 4.91
CA PHE A 183 -8.72 4.55 4.70
C PHE A 183 -7.48 3.86 4.12
N LYS A 184 -6.83 3.06 4.96
CA LYS A 184 -5.67 2.27 4.54
C LYS A 184 -6.12 0.93 4.02
N VAL A 185 -5.87 0.67 2.74
CA VAL A 185 -6.26 -0.55 2.05
C VAL A 185 -5.04 -1.43 1.85
N TYR A 186 -5.00 -2.57 2.53
CA TYR A 186 -3.98 -3.59 2.35
C TYR A 186 -4.40 -4.54 1.23
N VAL A 187 -3.48 -4.84 0.33
CA VAL A 187 -3.65 -5.80 -0.75
C VAL A 187 -2.60 -6.90 -0.63
N VAL A 188 -3.05 -8.14 -0.62
CA VAL A 188 -2.23 -9.36 -0.56
C VAL A 188 -2.75 -10.30 -1.64
N GLY A 189 -2.18 -10.25 -2.85
CA GLY A 189 -2.74 -10.93 -4.00
C GLY A 189 -4.17 -10.48 -4.28
N LYS A 190 -5.12 -11.42 -4.26
CA LYS A 190 -6.56 -11.14 -4.41
C LYS A 190 -7.25 -10.66 -3.12
N TYR A 191 -6.57 -10.74 -1.97
CA TYR A 191 -7.15 -10.39 -0.67
C TYR A 191 -7.04 -8.90 -0.40
N VAL A 192 -8.14 -8.29 0.04
CA VAL A 192 -8.25 -6.85 0.32
C VAL A 192 -8.78 -6.63 1.73
N LYS A 193 -8.08 -5.78 2.48
CA LYS A 193 -8.50 -5.36 3.81
C LYS A 193 -8.42 -3.84 3.91
N CYS A 194 -9.53 -3.20 4.25
CA CYS A 194 -9.60 -1.77 4.48
C CYS A 194 -9.73 -1.48 5.98
N VAL A 195 -8.92 -0.57 6.50
CA VAL A 195 -8.97 -0.12 7.90
C VAL A 195 -8.91 1.40 7.98
N LYS A 196 -9.57 1.98 8.97
CA LYS A 196 -9.49 3.41 9.26
C LYS A 196 -8.22 3.74 10.02
N ARG A 197 -7.63 4.91 9.74
CA ARG A 197 -6.50 5.49 10.47
C ARG A 197 -6.72 6.98 10.67
N LYS A 198 -6.19 7.52 11.77
CA LYS A 198 -6.16 8.97 11.97
C LYS A 198 -5.29 9.64 10.92
N SER A 199 -5.70 10.81 10.48
CA SER A 199 -5.02 11.65 9.50
C SER A 199 -4.86 13.07 10.02
N LEU A 200 -4.32 13.95 9.18
CA LEU A 200 -4.32 15.38 9.43
C LEU A 200 -5.77 15.87 9.60
N PRO A 201 -6.04 16.71 10.58
CA PRO A 201 -7.39 17.28 10.78
C PRO A 201 -7.77 18.17 9.59
N ASP A 202 -9.07 18.35 9.39
CA ASP A 202 -9.59 19.28 8.41
C ASP A 202 -9.21 20.74 8.75
N ILE A 203 -8.98 21.51 7.72
CA ILE A 203 -8.68 22.94 7.83
C ILE A 203 -9.94 23.72 7.55
N ASP A 204 -10.31 24.59 8.49
CA ASP A 204 -11.41 25.51 8.34
C ASP A 204 -11.03 26.62 7.35
N GLU A 205 -11.73 26.71 6.23
CA GLU A 205 -11.46 27.69 5.17
C GLU A 205 -11.58 29.15 5.68
N ALA A 206 -12.50 29.39 6.63
CA ALA A 206 -12.66 30.71 7.22
C ALA A 206 -11.46 31.16 8.07
N LYS A 207 -10.62 30.22 8.47
CA LYS A 207 -9.42 30.47 9.28
C LYS A 207 -8.12 30.36 8.49
N LEU A 208 -8.19 29.96 7.23
CA LEU A 208 -7.00 29.77 6.39
C LEU A 208 -6.14 31.02 6.31
N ASP A 209 -6.75 32.21 6.15
CA ASP A 209 -6.05 33.48 6.09
C ASP A 209 -5.29 33.85 7.38
N SER A 210 -5.65 33.22 8.51
CA SER A 210 -4.94 33.39 9.79
C SER A 210 -3.79 32.38 9.99
N LEU A 211 -3.66 31.39 9.10
CA LEU A 211 -2.61 30.37 9.15
C LEU A 211 -1.46 30.73 8.23
N ASN A 212 -0.27 30.92 8.79
CA ASN A 212 0.92 31.31 8.03
C ASN A 212 2.00 30.22 8.07
N GLY A 213 2.84 30.20 7.04
CA GLY A 213 4.01 29.36 6.98
C GLY A 213 3.69 27.88 6.70
N SER A 214 4.33 26.99 7.45
CA SER A 214 4.20 25.54 7.24
C SER A 214 4.33 24.73 8.51
N LEU A 215 3.67 23.55 8.54
CA LEU A 215 3.75 22.52 9.58
C LEU A 215 4.50 21.31 9.05
N SER A 216 5.59 20.91 9.73
CA SER A 216 6.30 19.65 9.40
C SER A 216 5.61 18.44 10.01
N PHE A 217 5.48 17.37 9.21
CA PHE A 217 5.00 16.08 9.71
C PHE A 217 5.71 14.92 9.00
N SER A 218 5.81 13.77 9.64
CA SER A 218 6.50 12.61 9.07
C SER A 218 5.58 11.44 8.77
N GLN A 219 4.81 11.02 9.74
CA GLN A 219 3.76 10.01 9.59
C GLN A 219 2.60 10.39 10.48
N VAL A 220 1.47 10.69 9.89
CA VAL A 220 0.28 11.15 10.62
C VAL A 220 -0.22 10.10 11.61
N SER A 221 -0.05 8.82 11.29
CA SER A 221 -0.42 7.70 12.18
C SER A 221 0.44 7.58 13.44
N ASN A 222 1.51 8.38 13.55
CA ASN A 222 2.42 8.40 14.70
C ASN A 222 2.38 9.74 15.47
N MET A 223 1.49 10.67 15.11
CA MET A 223 1.28 11.88 15.93
C MET A 223 0.74 11.46 17.30
N THR A 224 1.56 11.64 18.32
CA THR A 224 1.18 11.36 19.71
C THR A 224 0.25 12.43 20.25
N SER A 225 -0.52 12.07 21.28
CA SER A 225 -1.48 12.96 21.91
C SER A 225 -0.89 14.25 22.53
N ASP A 226 0.42 14.30 22.71
CA ASP A 226 1.10 15.42 23.37
C ASP A 226 1.40 16.62 22.44
N GLU A 227 1.37 16.42 21.12
CA GLU A 227 1.51 17.51 20.14
C GLU A 227 0.20 18.29 19.91
N ARG A 228 -0.84 18.01 20.71
CA ARG A 228 -2.19 18.57 20.59
C ARG A 228 -2.39 19.97 21.18
N ASN A 229 -1.34 20.64 21.60
CA ASN A 229 -1.45 22.00 22.17
C ASN A 229 -1.81 23.11 21.16
N GLY A 230 -2.22 22.72 19.92
CA GLY A 230 -2.78 23.60 18.92
C GLY A 230 -4.29 23.47 18.72
N ASP A 231 -5.01 22.92 19.67
CA ASP A 231 -6.43 22.46 19.57
C ASP A 231 -7.50 23.50 19.18
N LYS A 232 -7.16 24.74 18.94
CA LYS A 232 -8.15 25.79 18.58
C LYS A 232 -8.57 25.81 17.11
N TYR A 233 -7.87 25.09 16.24
CA TYR A 233 -8.01 25.24 14.78
C TYR A 233 -8.49 24.02 14.03
N TYR A 234 -8.57 22.86 14.68
CA TYR A 234 -8.80 21.59 14.00
C TYR A 234 -10.09 20.89 14.48
N LYS A 235 -10.95 20.54 13.54
CA LYS A 235 -12.13 19.71 13.80
C LYS A 235 -11.75 18.27 13.50
N MET A 236 -11.64 17.41 14.51
CA MET A 236 -11.40 15.98 14.33
C MET A 236 -12.69 15.20 14.42
N MET A 237 -12.96 14.35 13.43
CA MET A 237 -14.02 13.34 13.52
C MET A 237 -13.52 12.14 14.34
N ASP A 238 -14.40 11.53 15.14
CA ASP A 238 -14.05 10.25 15.75
C ASP A 238 -13.90 9.18 14.65
N LEU A 239 -12.89 8.31 14.81
CA LEU A 239 -12.68 7.21 13.88
C LEU A 239 -13.88 6.26 13.80
N GLU A 240 -14.64 6.13 14.89
CA GLU A 240 -15.81 5.27 14.95
C GLU A 240 -16.96 5.84 14.10
N ASP A 241 -17.13 7.15 14.10
CA ASP A 241 -18.20 7.84 13.36
C ASP A 241 -17.95 7.90 11.85
N ALA A 242 -16.70 7.76 11.39
CA ALA A 242 -16.38 7.79 9.99
C ALA A 242 -16.95 6.56 9.27
N ALA A 243 -17.88 6.75 8.34
CA ALA A 243 -18.40 5.65 7.51
C ALA A 243 -17.28 5.05 6.64
N MET A 244 -17.25 3.71 6.54
CA MET A 244 -16.36 3.03 5.61
C MET A 244 -16.73 3.37 4.16
N PRO A 245 -15.73 3.46 3.24
CA PRO A 245 -16.03 3.60 1.82
C PRO A 245 -16.79 2.36 1.31
N PRO A 246 -17.55 2.50 0.20
CA PRO A 246 -18.18 1.35 -0.43
C PRO A 246 -17.12 0.28 -0.76
N MET A 247 -17.31 -0.94 -0.24
CA MET A 247 -16.29 -1.99 -0.40
C MET A 247 -16.16 -2.45 -1.84
N SER A 248 -17.22 -2.35 -2.65
CA SER A 248 -17.15 -2.57 -4.11
C SER A 248 -16.19 -1.59 -4.79
N LEU A 249 -16.23 -0.31 -4.42
CA LEU A 249 -15.30 0.71 -4.93
C LEU A 249 -13.85 0.36 -4.53
N ILE A 250 -13.62 0.05 -3.26
CA ILE A 250 -12.28 -0.28 -2.74
C ILE A 250 -11.70 -1.52 -3.43
N THR A 251 -12.52 -2.56 -3.64
CA THR A 251 -12.07 -3.78 -4.33
C THR A 251 -11.79 -3.55 -5.82
N ASN A 252 -12.57 -2.68 -6.47
CA ASN A 252 -12.33 -2.32 -7.86
C ASN A 252 -11.03 -1.52 -8.02
N ILE A 253 -10.79 -0.53 -7.15
CA ILE A 253 -9.52 0.21 -7.13
C ILE A 253 -8.35 -0.77 -6.87
N ALA A 254 -8.47 -1.64 -5.88
CA ALA A 254 -7.43 -2.62 -5.55
C ALA A 254 -7.12 -3.56 -6.73
N ARG A 255 -8.15 -4.04 -7.43
CA ARG A 255 -8.01 -4.88 -8.63
C ARG A 255 -7.31 -4.13 -9.76
N GLY A 256 -7.78 -2.91 -10.05
CA GLY A 256 -7.19 -2.07 -11.09
C GLY A 256 -5.73 -1.75 -10.82
N LEU A 257 -5.39 -1.31 -9.59
CA LEU A 257 -4.02 -1.05 -9.17
C LEU A 257 -3.14 -2.29 -9.27
N ARG A 258 -3.64 -3.45 -8.81
CA ARG A 258 -2.92 -4.72 -8.90
C ARG A 258 -2.59 -5.08 -10.36
N LYS A 259 -3.56 -4.95 -11.27
CA LYS A 259 -3.40 -5.22 -12.70
C LYS A 259 -2.41 -4.24 -13.34
N ALA A 260 -2.58 -2.94 -13.13
CA ALA A 260 -1.75 -1.88 -13.73
C ALA A 260 -0.30 -1.92 -13.24
N MET A 261 -0.09 -2.15 -11.95
CA MET A 261 1.26 -2.22 -11.36
C MET A 261 1.91 -3.60 -11.49
N LYS A 262 1.15 -4.66 -11.72
CA LYS A 262 1.62 -6.07 -11.65
C LYS A 262 2.24 -6.42 -10.30
N LEU A 263 1.68 -5.89 -9.20
CA LEU A 263 2.12 -6.11 -7.83
C LEU A 263 1.11 -6.95 -7.05
N HIS A 264 1.62 -7.83 -6.19
CA HIS A 264 0.82 -8.65 -5.30
C HIS A 264 0.74 -8.09 -3.87
N LEU A 265 1.83 -7.44 -3.42
CA LEU A 265 1.98 -7.01 -2.04
C LEU A 265 2.12 -5.49 -1.94
N PHE A 266 1.02 -4.80 -1.72
CA PHE A 266 1.03 -3.34 -1.55
C PHE A 266 -0.07 -2.87 -0.61
N ASN A 267 -0.04 -1.62 -0.22
CA ASN A 267 -1.19 -0.91 0.30
C ASN A 267 -1.35 0.41 -0.44
N PHE A 268 -2.56 0.94 -0.41
CA PHE A 268 -2.82 2.31 -0.82
C PHE A 268 -3.65 3.02 0.23
N ASP A 269 -3.44 4.32 0.33
CA ASP A 269 -4.13 5.19 1.26
C ASP A 269 -5.16 6.02 0.51
N VAL A 270 -6.41 6.01 0.99
CA VAL A 270 -7.55 6.71 0.38
C VAL A 270 -8.15 7.69 1.36
N ILE A 271 -8.50 8.86 0.89
CA ILE A 271 -9.29 9.84 1.64
C ILE A 271 -10.65 10.03 0.97
N ARG A 272 -11.66 10.42 1.75
CA ARG A 272 -12.96 10.85 1.24
C ARG A 272 -13.04 12.36 1.28
N ASP A 273 -13.25 12.98 0.13
CA ASP A 273 -13.48 14.43 0.02
C ASP A 273 -14.77 14.82 0.77
N THR A 274 -14.63 15.58 1.85
CA THR A 274 -15.77 15.99 2.69
C THR A 274 -16.66 17.02 2.01
N LYS A 275 -16.17 17.78 1.01
CA LYS A 275 -16.96 18.73 0.22
C LYS A 275 -17.88 18.03 -0.77
N VAL A 276 -17.37 16.99 -1.44
CA VAL A 276 -18.10 16.25 -2.48
C VAL A 276 -18.83 15.04 -1.89
N GLY A 277 -18.32 14.49 -0.78
CA GLY A 277 -18.95 13.42 0.00
C GLY A 277 -18.81 12.01 -0.57
N ASN A 278 -19.00 11.82 -1.86
CA ASN A 278 -18.91 10.53 -2.55
C ASN A 278 -17.66 10.38 -3.43
N ARG A 279 -16.73 11.33 -3.36
CA ARG A 279 -15.46 11.31 -4.09
C ARG A 279 -14.36 10.77 -3.20
N TYR A 280 -13.61 9.81 -3.70
CA TYR A 280 -12.49 9.17 -3.01
C TYR A 280 -11.18 9.44 -3.75
N LEU A 281 -10.11 9.75 -3.03
CA LEU A 281 -8.83 10.12 -3.63
C LEU A 281 -7.72 9.22 -3.09
N VAL A 282 -6.99 8.58 -3.99
CA VAL A 282 -5.78 7.81 -3.65
C VAL A 282 -4.64 8.81 -3.46
N ILE A 283 -4.02 8.81 -2.29
CA ILE A 283 -3.01 9.79 -1.90
C ILE A 283 -1.60 9.21 -1.73
N ASP A 284 -1.48 7.90 -1.62
CA ASP A 284 -0.20 7.19 -1.46
C ASP A 284 -0.35 5.70 -1.79
N ILE A 285 0.71 5.09 -2.35
CA ILE A 285 0.78 3.65 -2.60
C ILE A 285 2.15 3.16 -2.14
N ASN A 286 2.20 2.08 -1.37
CA ASN A 286 3.46 1.57 -0.83
C ASN A 286 3.62 0.08 -1.10
N TYR A 287 4.78 -0.30 -1.63
CA TYR A 287 5.15 -1.70 -1.78
C TYR A 287 5.42 -2.37 -0.44
N PHE A 288 4.92 -3.57 -0.30
CA PHE A 288 5.13 -4.48 0.82
C PHE A 288 5.07 -3.76 2.18
N PRO A 289 3.88 -3.29 2.60
CA PRO A 289 3.67 -2.51 3.82
C PRO A 289 3.89 -3.34 5.09
N GLY A 290 3.73 -2.72 6.26
CA GLY A 290 3.76 -3.40 7.55
C GLY A 290 2.50 -4.23 7.80
N TYR A 291 2.41 -5.41 7.22
CA TYR A 291 1.22 -6.27 7.31
C TYR A 291 0.87 -6.72 8.74
N ALA A 292 1.82 -6.78 9.67
CA ALA A 292 1.54 -7.07 11.08
C ALA A 292 0.51 -6.10 11.73
N LYS A 293 0.28 -4.93 11.10
CA LYS A 293 -0.78 -3.98 11.49
C LYS A 293 -2.14 -4.30 10.86
N MET A 294 -2.23 -5.30 9.99
CA MET A 294 -3.46 -5.78 9.38
C MET A 294 -4.02 -6.91 10.24
N PRO A 295 -5.26 -6.81 10.74
CA PRO A 295 -5.88 -7.90 11.49
C PRO A 295 -5.92 -9.20 10.68
N GLY A 296 -5.47 -10.31 11.27
CA GLY A 296 -5.45 -11.63 10.65
C GLY A 296 -4.44 -11.79 9.51
N TYR A 297 -3.36 -11.00 9.51
CA TYR A 297 -2.39 -10.98 8.42
C TYR A 297 -1.74 -12.35 8.17
N GLU A 298 -1.53 -13.15 9.19
CA GLU A 298 -0.89 -14.47 9.09
C GLU A 298 -1.72 -15.41 8.21
N SER A 299 -3.03 -15.46 8.45
CA SER A 299 -3.96 -16.27 7.68
C SER A 299 -4.00 -15.85 6.22
N VAL A 300 -4.18 -14.54 5.99
CA VAL A 300 -4.25 -13.95 4.64
C VAL A 300 -2.95 -14.20 3.86
N LEU A 301 -1.79 -14.03 4.50
CA LEU A 301 -0.50 -14.27 3.85
C LEU A 301 -0.26 -15.76 3.55
N THR A 302 -0.63 -16.65 4.46
CA THR A 302 -0.50 -18.09 4.20
C THR A 302 -1.44 -18.56 3.11
N ASP A 303 -2.66 -18.00 3.01
CA ASP A 303 -3.58 -18.25 1.90
C ASP A 303 -3.00 -17.73 0.57
N PHE A 304 -2.44 -16.52 0.57
CA PHE A 304 -1.76 -15.97 -0.59
C PHE A 304 -0.56 -16.81 -1.03
N PHE A 305 0.30 -17.22 -0.09
CA PHE A 305 1.44 -18.08 -0.41
C PHE A 305 0.97 -19.39 -1.04
N TRP A 306 -0.09 -19.98 -0.50
CA TRP A 306 -0.67 -21.19 -1.05
C TRP A 306 -1.20 -20.99 -2.48
N ASP A 307 -1.90 -19.88 -2.72
CA ASP A 307 -2.41 -19.54 -4.06
C ASP A 307 -1.27 -19.35 -5.07
N VAL A 308 -0.21 -18.64 -4.70
CA VAL A 308 0.98 -18.41 -5.54
C VAL A 308 1.67 -19.74 -5.87
N LEU A 309 1.93 -20.56 -4.85
CA LEU A 309 2.66 -21.83 -5.01
C LEU A 309 1.87 -22.85 -5.83
N ASN A 310 0.54 -22.82 -5.79
CA ASN A 310 -0.29 -23.64 -6.66
C ASN A 310 -0.48 -23.05 -8.06
N LYS A 311 0.26 -21.99 -8.42
CA LYS A 311 0.22 -21.34 -9.74
C LYS A 311 -1.16 -20.78 -10.13
N LYS A 312 -2.09 -20.65 -9.18
CA LYS A 312 -3.39 -20.04 -9.43
C LYS A 312 -3.25 -18.56 -9.77
N GLU A 313 -2.31 -17.87 -9.11
CA GLU A 313 -2.05 -16.45 -9.34
C GLU A 313 -1.15 -16.17 -10.56
N ALA A 314 -0.20 -17.04 -10.89
CA ALA A 314 0.63 -16.84 -12.07
C ALA A 314 -0.19 -16.79 -13.38
N ARG A 315 -1.37 -17.41 -13.40
CA ARG A 315 -2.33 -17.37 -14.52
C ARG A 315 -3.26 -16.15 -14.48
N CYS A 316 -3.35 -15.44 -13.36
CA CYS A 316 -4.33 -14.37 -13.15
C CYS A 316 -4.01 -13.07 -13.87
N PHE A 317 -2.75 -12.82 -14.23
CA PHE A 317 -2.40 -11.69 -15.09
C PHE A 317 -2.84 -11.88 -16.55
N SER A 318 -3.34 -13.07 -16.88
CA SER A 318 -3.76 -13.46 -18.23
C SER A 318 -5.27 -13.75 -18.39
N SER A 319 -6.07 -13.74 -17.33
CA SER A 319 -7.51 -14.02 -17.38
C SER A 319 -8.36 -12.88 -16.80
N GLU A 320 -9.46 -12.58 -17.49
CA GLU A 320 -10.24 -11.35 -17.37
C GLU A 320 -11.18 -11.21 -16.17
N LYS A 321 -11.30 -12.17 -15.27
CA LYS A 321 -12.27 -12.10 -14.15
C LYS A 321 -11.73 -12.72 -12.87
N GLU A 322 -10.88 -11.99 -12.15
CA GLU A 322 -10.52 -12.35 -10.79
C GLU A 322 -11.39 -11.58 -9.78
N SER A 323 -12.14 -12.30 -8.95
CA SER A 323 -12.86 -11.70 -7.82
C SER A 323 -11.89 -11.42 -6.68
N MET A 324 -11.85 -10.16 -6.21
CA MET A 324 -11.11 -9.80 -4.99
C MET A 324 -11.86 -10.32 -3.77
N VAL A 325 -11.12 -10.81 -2.78
CA VAL A 325 -11.68 -11.36 -1.53
C VAL A 325 -11.58 -10.31 -0.43
N LEU A 326 -12.73 -9.91 0.10
CA LEU A 326 -12.79 -9.06 1.28
C LEU A 326 -12.45 -9.85 2.53
N VAL A 327 -11.61 -9.29 3.37
CA VAL A 327 -11.22 -9.87 4.65
C VAL A 327 -12.02 -9.16 5.75
N ASP A 328 -12.92 -9.90 6.41
CA ASP A 328 -13.79 -9.36 7.47
C ASP A 328 -13.04 -8.99 8.75
N ASN A 329 -13.64 -8.07 9.53
CA ASN A 329 -13.09 -7.59 10.79
C ASN A 329 -13.31 -8.54 11.98
N LYS A 330 -14.00 -9.68 11.79
CA LYS A 330 -14.30 -10.57 12.92
C LYS A 330 -13.04 -11.33 13.34
N CYS A 331 -12.46 -10.94 14.47
CA CYS A 331 -11.71 -11.86 15.31
C CYS A 331 -12.70 -12.86 15.88
N GLY A 332 -12.73 -14.07 15.33
CA GLY A 332 -13.56 -15.17 15.83
C GLY A 332 -12.85 -16.48 15.54
N TYR A 333 -12.51 -17.18 16.59
CA TYR A 333 -12.15 -18.59 16.57
C TYR A 333 -13.27 -19.42 15.93
N GLY A 334 -12.94 -20.35 15.04
CA GLY A 334 -13.83 -21.39 14.59
C GLY A 334 -14.13 -21.37 13.11
N GLY A 335 -13.71 -22.42 12.42
CA GLY A 335 -13.91 -22.64 11.01
C GLY A 335 -15.38 -22.78 10.64
N GLU A 336 -15.61 -22.38 9.41
CA GLU A 336 -16.42 -23.10 8.44
C GLU A 336 -16.48 -22.26 7.18
N THR A 337 -15.96 -22.79 6.11
CA THR A 337 -16.05 -22.20 4.77
C THR A 337 -17.46 -22.45 4.24
N GLY A 338 -18.33 -21.45 4.41
CA GLY A 338 -19.61 -21.39 3.71
C GLY A 338 -19.44 -20.64 2.40
N SER A 339 -19.46 -21.32 1.27
CA SER A 339 -19.63 -20.72 -0.03
C SER A 339 -21.07 -20.20 -0.13
N LEU A 340 -21.27 -18.91 -0.20
CA LEU A 340 -22.55 -18.33 -0.61
C LEU A 340 -22.57 -18.21 -2.13
N ASP A 341 -23.17 -19.21 -2.76
CA ASP A 341 -23.68 -19.13 -4.12
C ASP A 341 -24.89 -18.20 -4.11
N VAL A 342 -24.79 -17.06 -4.76
CA VAL A 342 -25.94 -16.19 -5.05
C VAL A 342 -26.20 -16.29 -6.54
N SER A 343 -27.12 -17.17 -6.91
CA SER A 343 -27.77 -17.15 -8.23
C SER A 343 -28.84 -16.07 -8.26
N PRO A 344 -29.03 -15.35 -9.39
CA PRO A 344 -30.07 -14.34 -9.52
C PRO A 344 -31.41 -14.98 -9.87
N ALA A 345 -32.44 -14.48 -9.22
CA ALA A 345 -33.81 -14.56 -9.72
C ALA A 345 -34.28 -13.14 -10.04
#